data_0f58f723178fd3cf8b85e5cbce9baf43
#
_entry.id   0f58f723178fd3cf8b85e5cbce9baf43
#
_cell.length_a   1.000
_cell.length_b   1.000
_cell.length_c   1.000
_cell.angle_alpha   90.00
_cell.angle_beta   90.00
_cell.angle_gamma   90.00
#
_symmetry.space_group_name_H-M   'P 1'
#
loop_
_entity.id
_entity.type
_entity.pdbx_description
1 polymer ?
#
loop_
_entity_poly.entity_id
_entity_poly.type
_entity_poly.pdbx_seq_one_letter_code
_entity_poly.pdbx_strand_id
1 'polypeptide(L)'
;MQKNAVVLTGAGQIGMAIVRRVAYGSKIFVADWKLENAQAITKTLVEAGFDAVAFKTDISSRSSIIELIEAAKHAGEISMFINAAGLSPSQSTKEHILAVDLYGTAVLLEEFGKVIKQGGAAVTISSQSGHRLPALTEEADRLLATTPPEELLKLDLLRSENIRDTLHAYQLAKRCNVKRVMAESVKWGERGARVNSISPGIIITPLALDEINGPRGDFYKNMFAKSPAGRAGMADEVANVAELLLSEKGAFITGADFLIDGGATAAYFYGQDNR
;
A
#
# COMPACT_ATOMS: atom_id res chain seq x y z
N MET A 1 -13.38 -28.72 -1.05
CA MET A 1 -13.63 -27.31 -0.71
C MET A 1 -12.76 -26.44 -1.60
N GLN A 2 -13.36 -25.43 -2.23
CA GLN A 2 -12.59 -24.46 -3.04
C GLN A 2 -11.68 -23.67 -2.08
N LYS A 3 -10.38 -23.57 -2.42
CA LYS A 3 -9.41 -22.83 -1.59
C LYS A 3 -9.72 -21.33 -1.68
N ASN A 4 -9.47 -20.59 -0.62
CA ASN A 4 -9.46 -19.13 -0.70
C ASN A 4 -8.26 -18.65 -1.54
N ALA A 5 -8.45 -17.57 -2.27
CA ALA A 5 -7.38 -16.83 -2.93
C ALA A 5 -6.95 -15.63 -2.07
N VAL A 6 -5.65 -15.40 -1.99
CA VAL A 6 -5.02 -14.20 -1.42
C VAL A 6 -4.22 -13.54 -2.51
N VAL A 7 -4.44 -12.25 -2.74
CA VAL A 7 -3.74 -11.49 -3.78
C VAL A 7 -2.82 -10.47 -3.14
N LEU A 8 -1.55 -10.50 -3.53
CA LEU A 8 -0.53 -9.52 -3.19
C LEU A 8 -0.12 -8.77 -4.46
N THR A 9 -0.25 -7.46 -4.48
CA THR A 9 0.39 -6.59 -5.45
C THR A 9 1.62 -5.92 -4.85
N GLY A 10 2.73 -5.91 -5.59
CA GLY A 10 4.04 -5.45 -5.13
C GLY A 10 4.85 -6.56 -4.44
N ALA A 11 5.72 -7.21 -5.20
CA ALA A 11 6.56 -8.32 -4.74
C ALA A 11 7.79 -7.83 -3.95
N GLY A 12 7.54 -7.11 -2.86
CA GLY A 12 8.56 -6.60 -1.94
C GLY A 12 8.55 -7.30 -0.58
N GLN A 13 9.52 -6.92 0.29
CA GLN A 13 9.70 -7.52 1.62
C GLN A 13 8.48 -7.31 2.53
N ILE A 14 7.83 -6.13 2.47
CA ILE A 14 6.64 -5.85 3.29
C ILE A 14 5.50 -6.80 2.89
N GLY A 15 5.20 -6.90 1.59
CA GLY A 15 4.16 -7.79 1.09
C GLY A 15 4.44 -9.25 1.43
N MET A 16 5.69 -9.70 1.27
CA MET A 16 6.12 -11.05 1.63
C MET A 16 5.92 -11.32 3.13
N ALA A 17 6.32 -10.40 4.01
CA ALA A 17 6.16 -10.56 5.45
C ALA A 17 4.68 -10.67 5.84
N ILE A 18 3.79 -9.91 5.19
CA ILE A 18 2.35 -9.97 5.43
C ILE A 18 1.77 -11.31 5.01
N VAL A 19 1.99 -11.75 3.75
CA VAL A 19 1.38 -13.00 3.25
C VAL A 19 1.85 -14.22 4.03
N ARG A 20 3.10 -14.25 4.51
CA ARG A 20 3.61 -15.31 5.35
C ARG A 20 2.86 -15.46 6.67
N ARG A 21 2.23 -14.42 7.19
CA ARG A 21 1.46 -14.44 8.44
C ARG A 21 0.00 -14.81 8.24
N VAL A 22 -0.60 -14.43 7.10
CA VAL A 22 -2.06 -14.48 6.96
C VAL A 22 -2.57 -15.47 5.92
N ALA A 23 -1.71 -15.97 5.00
CA ALA A 23 -2.17 -16.70 3.83
C ALA A 23 -2.12 -18.23 3.97
N TYR A 24 -2.14 -18.78 5.19
CA TYR A 24 -2.14 -20.22 5.43
C TYR A 24 -3.31 -20.90 4.75
N GLY A 25 -3.04 -22.00 4.04
CA GLY A 25 -4.05 -22.81 3.39
C GLY A 25 -4.74 -22.16 2.18
N SER A 26 -4.31 -20.98 1.79
CA SER A 26 -4.83 -20.23 0.64
C SER A 26 -3.92 -20.38 -0.58
N LYS A 27 -4.49 -20.11 -1.78
CA LYS A 27 -3.71 -19.90 -3.00
C LYS A 27 -3.27 -18.44 -3.05
N ILE A 28 -1.96 -18.21 -3.12
CA ILE A 28 -1.38 -16.85 -3.13
C ILE A 28 -1.03 -16.45 -4.56
N PHE A 29 -1.56 -15.31 -5.02
CA PHE A 29 -1.15 -14.65 -6.25
C PHE A 29 -0.18 -13.53 -5.88
N VAL A 30 1.09 -13.67 -6.27
CA VAL A 30 2.12 -12.64 -6.09
C VAL A 30 2.25 -11.88 -7.40
N ALA A 31 1.78 -10.65 -7.42
CA ALA A 31 1.73 -9.82 -8.62
C ALA A 31 2.73 -8.66 -8.56
N ASP A 32 3.48 -8.47 -9.64
CA ASP A 32 4.42 -7.36 -9.82
C ASP A 32 4.50 -6.99 -11.30
N TRP A 33 4.85 -5.73 -11.61
CA TRP A 33 5.06 -5.31 -12.98
C TRP A 33 6.29 -5.97 -13.63
N LYS A 34 7.29 -6.34 -12.81
CA LYS A 34 8.42 -7.21 -13.18
C LYS A 34 8.10 -8.64 -12.76
N LEU A 35 7.88 -9.50 -13.73
CA LEU A 35 7.58 -10.90 -13.46
C LEU A 35 8.68 -11.58 -12.60
N GLU A 36 9.94 -11.19 -12.80
CA GLU A 36 11.10 -11.72 -12.10
C GLU A 36 11.02 -11.45 -10.59
N ASN A 37 10.52 -10.28 -10.18
CA ASN A 37 10.31 -9.95 -8.77
C ASN A 37 9.22 -10.85 -8.17
N ALA A 38 8.10 -11.00 -8.88
CA ALA A 38 7.02 -11.89 -8.47
C ALA A 38 7.50 -13.34 -8.34
N GLN A 39 8.30 -13.82 -9.30
CA GLN A 39 8.87 -15.16 -9.29
C GLN A 39 9.84 -15.38 -8.11
N ALA A 40 10.68 -14.40 -7.78
CA ALA A 40 11.61 -14.48 -6.66
C ALA A 40 10.88 -14.65 -5.32
N ILE A 41 9.87 -13.81 -5.07
CA ILE A 41 9.03 -13.91 -3.85
C ILE A 41 8.23 -15.22 -3.85
N THR A 42 7.64 -15.60 -4.98
CA THR A 42 6.89 -16.85 -5.12
C THR A 42 7.78 -18.05 -4.79
N LYS A 43 9.00 -18.10 -5.30
CA LYS A 43 9.96 -19.17 -5.00
C LYS A 43 10.19 -19.28 -3.49
N THR A 44 10.48 -18.18 -2.81
CA THR A 44 10.69 -18.15 -1.36
C THR A 44 9.47 -18.66 -0.58
N LEU A 45 8.25 -18.30 -1.03
CA LEU A 45 7.01 -18.75 -0.41
C LEU A 45 6.79 -20.26 -0.63
N VAL A 46 7.00 -20.76 -1.85
CA VAL A 46 6.84 -22.19 -2.17
C VAL A 46 7.85 -23.05 -1.41
N GLU A 47 9.11 -22.61 -1.32
CA GLU A 47 10.15 -23.29 -0.52
C GLU A 47 9.80 -23.29 0.99
N ALA A 48 9.01 -22.34 1.45
CA ALA A 48 8.47 -22.29 2.82
C ALA A 48 7.13 -23.06 2.98
N GLY A 49 6.65 -23.78 1.96
CA GLY A 49 5.46 -24.63 2.01
C GLY A 49 4.14 -23.93 1.66
N PHE A 50 4.17 -22.70 1.15
CA PHE A 50 2.95 -21.98 0.69
C PHE A 50 2.59 -22.39 -0.74
N ASP A 51 1.28 -22.36 -1.06
CA ASP A 51 0.78 -22.52 -2.42
C ASP A 51 0.74 -21.14 -3.09
N ALA A 52 1.80 -20.76 -3.80
CA ALA A 52 1.95 -19.45 -4.40
C ALA A 52 2.23 -19.53 -5.91
N VAL A 53 1.80 -18.51 -6.65
CA VAL A 53 2.03 -18.34 -8.08
C VAL A 53 2.41 -16.91 -8.39
N ALA A 54 3.38 -16.71 -9.30
CA ALA A 54 3.77 -15.40 -9.80
C ALA A 54 2.83 -14.94 -10.91
N PHE A 55 2.49 -13.65 -10.92
CA PHE A 55 1.66 -13.04 -11.95
C PHE A 55 2.24 -11.68 -12.35
N LYS A 56 2.32 -11.42 -13.65
CA LYS A 56 2.76 -10.11 -14.16
C LYS A 56 1.57 -9.16 -14.14
N THR A 57 1.68 -8.04 -13.45
CA THR A 57 0.59 -7.05 -13.38
C THR A 57 1.15 -5.64 -13.35
N ASP A 58 0.70 -4.82 -14.28
CA ASP A 58 0.89 -3.37 -14.24
C ASP A 58 -0.33 -2.74 -13.56
N ILE A 59 -0.15 -2.24 -12.33
CA ILE A 59 -1.27 -1.63 -11.59
C ILE A 59 -1.67 -0.25 -12.12
N SER A 60 -0.89 0.38 -13.00
CA SER A 60 -1.30 1.58 -13.73
C SER A 60 -2.26 1.27 -14.90
N SER A 61 -2.55 -0.01 -15.16
CA SER A 61 -3.45 -0.49 -16.19
C SER A 61 -4.65 -1.23 -15.59
N ARG A 62 -5.86 -0.67 -15.74
CA ARG A 62 -7.10 -1.33 -15.27
C ARG A 62 -7.29 -2.73 -15.90
N SER A 63 -6.99 -2.90 -17.17
CA SER A 63 -7.11 -4.21 -17.83
C SER A 63 -6.19 -5.25 -17.20
N SER A 64 -4.95 -4.87 -16.87
CA SER A 64 -3.99 -5.76 -16.21
C SER A 64 -4.43 -6.14 -14.79
N ILE A 65 -5.06 -5.21 -14.06
CA ILE A 65 -5.67 -5.48 -12.74
C ILE A 65 -6.84 -6.48 -12.88
N ILE A 66 -7.71 -6.29 -13.87
CA ILE A 66 -8.84 -7.20 -14.12
C ILE A 66 -8.34 -8.61 -14.49
N GLU A 67 -7.29 -8.74 -15.31
CA GLU A 67 -6.68 -10.04 -15.63
C GLU A 67 -6.18 -10.77 -14.36
N LEU A 68 -5.52 -10.06 -13.45
CA LEU A 68 -5.10 -10.61 -12.16
C LEU A 68 -6.30 -11.08 -11.32
N ILE A 69 -7.35 -10.27 -11.24
CA ILE A 69 -8.57 -10.59 -10.50
C ILE A 69 -9.23 -11.84 -11.07
N GLU A 70 -9.39 -11.94 -12.39
CA GLU A 70 -10.01 -13.10 -13.02
C GLU A 70 -9.17 -14.36 -12.80
N ALA A 71 -7.83 -14.27 -12.89
CA ALA A 71 -6.97 -15.40 -12.57
C ALA A 71 -7.13 -15.86 -11.10
N ALA A 72 -7.23 -14.94 -10.16
CA ALA A 72 -7.43 -15.25 -8.75
C ALA A 72 -8.82 -15.89 -8.50
N LYS A 73 -9.89 -15.37 -9.11
CA LYS A 73 -11.25 -15.91 -9.03
C LYS A 73 -11.36 -17.35 -9.56
N HIS A 74 -10.63 -17.69 -10.61
CA HIS A 74 -10.59 -19.06 -11.14
C HIS A 74 -9.98 -20.04 -10.13
N ALA A 75 -9.09 -19.58 -9.27
CA ALA A 75 -8.47 -20.43 -8.25
C ALA A 75 -9.29 -20.52 -6.95
N GLY A 76 -10.15 -19.55 -6.67
CA GLY A 76 -10.98 -19.53 -5.46
C GLY A 76 -11.63 -18.18 -5.19
N GLU A 77 -12.36 -18.10 -4.06
CA GLU A 77 -12.90 -16.83 -3.60
C GLU A 77 -11.76 -15.94 -3.06
N ILE A 78 -11.70 -14.69 -3.50
CA ILE A 78 -10.70 -13.74 -3.01
C ILE A 78 -11.06 -13.34 -1.58
N SER A 79 -10.31 -13.87 -0.61
CA SER A 79 -10.55 -13.64 0.82
C SER A 79 -9.74 -12.48 1.37
N MET A 80 -8.55 -12.24 0.81
CA MET A 80 -7.68 -11.15 1.23
C MET A 80 -7.03 -10.49 0.03
N PHE A 81 -6.87 -9.17 0.13
CA PHE A 81 -6.11 -8.38 -0.82
C PHE A 81 -5.08 -7.53 -0.08
N ILE A 82 -3.83 -7.60 -0.50
CA ILE A 82 -2.71 -6.82 0.04
C ILE A 82 -2.11 -5.98 -1.08
N ASN A 83 -2.29 -4.66 -1.02
CA ASN A 83 -1.63 -3.74 -1.92
C ASN A 83 -0.36 -3.20 -1.26
N ALA A 84 0.78 -3.77 -1.61
CA ALA A 84 2.12 -3.32 -1.22
C ALA A 84 2.92 -2.77 -2.41
N ALA A 85 2.27 -2.58 -3.57
CA ALA A 85 2.87 -1.96 -4.73
C ALA A 85 3.02 -0.44 -4.52
N GLY A 86 4.09 0.12 -5.03
CA GLY A 86 4.36 1.55 -4.98
C GLY A 86 5.77 1.88 -5.43
N LEU A 87 5.99 3.15 -5.73
CA LEU A 87 7.26 3.69 -6.21
C LEU A 87 7.86 4.64 -5.17
N SER A 88 9.19 4.65 -5.07
CA SER A 88 9.90 5.65 -4.27
C SER A 88 10.05 6.97 -5.04
N PRO A 89 9.92 8.13 -4.36
CA PRO A 89 10.15 9.43 -4.98
C PRO A 89 11.58 9.63 -5.50
N SER A 90 12.54 8.83 -5.03
CA SER A 90 13.94 8.89 -5.50
C SER A 90 14.20 8.12 -6.80
N GLN A 91 13.25 7.27 -7.24
CA GLN A 91 13.46 6.33 -8.34
C GLN A 91 12.48 6.51 -9.51
N SER A 92 11.61 7.52 -9.47
CA SER A 92 10.57 7.66 -10.49
C SER A 92 10.23 9.12 -10.79
N THR A 93 9.52 9.36 -11.90
CA THR A 93 8.98 10.68 -12.26
C THR A 93 7.68 10.97 -11.52
N LYS A 94 7.27 12.26 -11.49
CA LYS A 94 5.99 12.67 -10.89
C LYS A 94 4.81 11.94 -11.52
N GLU A 95 4.78 11.88 -12.83
CA GLU A 95 3.72 11.27 -13.63
C GLU A 95 3.61 9.78 -13.34
N HIS A 96 4.73 9.08 -13.25
CA HIS A 96 4.75 7.64 -12.98
C HIS A 96 4.33 7.33 -11.54
N ILE A 97 4.74 8.14 -10.56
CA ILE A 97 4.27 8.04 -9.17
C ILE A 97 2.75 8.20 -9.11
N LEU A 98 2.19 9.20 -9.79
CA LEU A 98 0.75 9.42 -9.80
C LEU A 98 0.00 8.29 -10.51
N ALA A 99 0.54 7.76 -11.61
CA ALA A 99 -0.08 6.66 -12.34
C ALA A 99 -0.11 5.36 -11.52
N VAL A 100 0.97 5.05 -10.82
CA VAL A 100 1.11 3.81 -10.05
C VAL A 100 0.53 3.97 -8.65
N ASP A 101 1.05 4.92 -7.86
CA ASP A 101 0.73 4.99 -6.43
C ASP A 101 -0.64 5.60 -6.16
N LEU A 102 -1.13 6.48 -7.04
CA LEU A 102 -2.41 7.15 -6.84
C LEU A 102 -3.53 6.51 -7.68
N TYR A 103 -3.44 6.56 -9.02
CA TYR A 103 -4.45 6.00 -9.91
C TYR A 103 -4.53 4.48 -9.76
N GLY A 104 -3.40 3.77 -9.82
CA GLY A 104 -3.36 2.32 -9.70
C GLY A 104 -3.97 1.83 -8.39
N THR A 105 -3.65 2.48 -7.27
CA THR A 105 -4.28 2.15 -5.97
C THR A 105 -5.79 2.41 -6.00
N ALA A 106 -6.24 3.50 -6.63
CA ALA A 106 -7.67 3.80 -6.75
C ALA A 106 -8.42 2.72 -7.54
N VAL A 107 -7.86 2.27 -8.66
CA VAL A 107 -8.42 1.17 -9.47
C VAL A 107 -8.43 -0.14 -8.70
N LEU A 108 -7.32 -0.48 -8.01
CA LEU A 108 -7.24 -1.69 -7.19
C LEU A 108 -8.34 -1.72 -6.12
N LEU A 109 -8.53 -0.64 -5.37
CA LEU A 109 -9.56 -0.54 -4.34
C LEU A 109 -10.96 -0.71 -4.92
N GLU A 110 -11.25 -0.08 -6.07
CA GLU A 110 -12.53 -0.20 -6.76
C GLU A 110 -12.77 -1.62 -7.28
N GLU A 111 -11.82 -2.21 -8.01
CA GLU A 111 -12.03 -3.51 -8.65
C GLU A 111 -12.05 -4.67 -7.64
N PHE A 112 -11.14 -4.68 -6.65
CA PHE A 112 -11.19 -5.69 -5.59
C PHE A 112 -12.42 -5.55 -4.71
N GLY A 113 -12.90 -4.31 -4.47
CA GLY A 113 -14.15 -4.07 -3.75
C GLY A 113 -15.38 -4.72 -4.38
N LYS A 114 -15.38 -4.90 -5.72
CA LYS A 114 -16.48 -5.56 -6.44
C LYS A 114 -16.49 -7.09 -6.27
N VAL A 115 -15.35 -7.71 -5.93
CA VAL A 115 -15.16 -9.17 -6.01
C VAL A 115 -14.72 -9.82 -4.70
N ILE A 116 -14.26 -9.05 -3.73
CA ILE A 116 -13.86 -9.58 -2.42
C ILE A 116 -15.02 -10.37 -1.81
N LYS A 117 -14.76 -11.54 -1.22
CA LYS A 117 -15.82 -12.35 -0.60
C LYS A 117 -16.37 -11.68 0.66
N GLN A 118 -17.58 -12.06 1.06
CA GLN A 118 -18.12 -11.68 2.36
C GLN A 118 -17.20 -12.14 3.50
N GLY A 119 -16.96 -11.26 4.47
CA GLY A 119 -15.99 -11.47 5.56
C GLY A 119 -14.53 -11.28 5.14
N GLY A 120 -14.27 -10.99 3.85
CA GLY A 120 -12.92 -10.72 3.36
C GLY A 120 -12.36 -9.39 3.86
N ALA A 121 -11.04 -9.25 3.76
CA ALA A 121 -10.35 -8.05 4.22
C ALA A 121 -9.20 -7.63 3.32
N ALA A 122 -8.90 -6.34 3.29
CA ALA A 122 -7.74 -5.82 2.56
C ALA A 122 -6.94 -4.81 3.37
N VAL A 123 -5.66 -4.70 3.02
CA VAL A 123 -4.78 -3.63 3.47
C VAL A 123 -4.06 -2.99 2.28
N THR A 124 -3.96 -1.67 2.31
CA THR A 124 -3.14 -0.88 1.37
C THR A 124 -1.97 -0.25 2.13
N ILE A 125 -0.77 -0.45 1.62
CA ILE A 125 0.43 0.18 2.20
C ILE A 125 0.53 1.61 1.66
N SER A 126 0.24 2.57 2.56
CA SER A 126 0.45 3.98 2.33
C SER A 126 1.85 4.42 2.78
N SER A 127 1.98 5.55 3.47
CA SER A 127 3.26 6.06 3.99
C SER A 127 3.06 7.17 5.02
N GLN A 128 3.98 7.28 5.98
CA GLN A 128 4.13 8.48 6.83
C GLN A 128 4.21 9.78 6.00
N SER A 129 4.69 9.71 4.75
CA SER A 129 4.83 10.88 3.87
C SER A 129 3.48 11.53 3.56
N GLY A 130 2.39 10.76 3.46
CA GLY A 130 1.04 11.30 3.29
C GLY A 130 0.56 12.12 4.49
N HIS A 131 1.01 11.77 5.69
CA HIS A 131 0.72 12.53 6.93
C HIS A 131 1.51 13.83 7.05
N ARG A 132 2.66 13.94 6.37
CA ARG A 132 3.52 15.14 6.36
C ARG A 132 3.21 16.10 5.23
N LEU A 133 2.29 15.76 4.33
CA LEU A 133 1.77 16.72 3.37
C LEU A 133 1.09 17.86 4.15
N PRO A 134 1.34 19.13 3.81
CA PRO A 134 0.59 20.24 4.37
C PRO A 134 -0.93 20.00 4.27
N ALA A 135 -1.68 20.51 5.22
CA ALA A 135 -3.13 20.32 5.27
C ALA A 135 -3.76 20.77 3.94
N LEU A 136 -4.54 19.89 3.35
CA LEU A 136 -5.38 20.20 2.20
C LEU A 136 -6.73 20.75 2.71
N THR A 137 -7.47 21.42 1.83
CA THR A 137 -8.86 21.76 2.13
C THR A 137 -9.72 20.50 2.24
N GLU A 138 -10.83 20.58 2.98
CA GLU A 138 -11.79 19.46 3.06
C GLU A 138 -12.29 19.04 1.69
N GLU A 139 -12.52 20.02 0.79
CA GLU A 139 -12.93 19.75 -0.58
C GLU A 139 -11.86 19.00 -1.38
N ALA A 140 -10.58 19.36 -1.25
CA ALA A 140 -9.49 18.65 -1.92
C ALA A 140 -9.36 17.20 -1.40
N ASP A 141 -9.43 17.00 -0.09
CA ASP A 141 -9.44 15.64 0.51
C ASP A 141 -10.66 14.83 0.01
N ARG A 142 -11.84 15.46 -0.08
CA ARG A 142 -13.06 14.83 -0.60
C ARG A 142 -12.90 14.44 -2.08
N LEU A 143 -12.36 15.30 -2.91
CA LEU A 143 -12.11 15.02 -4.32
C LEU A 143 -11.12 13.86 -4.49
N LEU A 144 -10.02 13.86 -3.74
CA LEU A 144 -9.07 12.74 -3.75
C LEU A 144 -9.73 11.41 -3.33
N ALA A 145 -10.64 11.46 -2.36
CA ALA A 145 -11.32 10.28 -1.83
C ALA A 145 -12.35 9.70 -2.79
N THR A 146 -13.10 10.53 -3.53
CA THR A 146 -14.36 10.11 -4.17
C THR A 146 -14.39 10.24 -5.69
N THR A 147 -13.45 10.99 -6.30
CA THR A 147 -13.41 11.13 -7.77
C THR A 147 -13.18 9.77 -8.43
N PRO A 148 -13.96 9.37 -9.45
CA PRO A 148 -13.73 8.12 -10.17
C PRO A 148 -12.27 8.01 -10.66
N PRO A 149 -11.67 6.82 -10.65
CA PRO A 149 -10.24 6.65 -11.01
C PRO A 149 -9.86 7.30 -12.34
N GLU A 150 -10.70 7.16 -13.39
CA GLU A 150 -10.43 7.70 -14.74
C GLU A 150 -10.45 9.24 -14.80
N GLU A 151 -11.08 9.90 -13.84
CA GLU A 151 -11.13 11.35 -13.73
C GLU A 151 -10.12 11.88 -12.69
N LEU A 152 -9.56 11.00 -11.87
CA LEU A 152 -8.75 11.37 -10.71
C LEU A 152 -7.51 12.19 -11.10
N LEU A 153 -6.76 11.73 -12.11
CA LEU A 153 -5.56 12.45 -12.59
C LEU A 153 -5.85 13.76 -13.34
N LYS A 154 -7.13 14.05 -13.62
CA LYS A 154 -7.57 15.31 -14.24
C LYS A 154 -7.84 16.41 -13.22
N LEU A 155 -7.85 16.08 -11.93
CA LEU A 155 -8.03 17.06 -10.85
C LEU A 155 -6.95 18.13 -10.91
N ASP A 156 -7.33 19.38 -10.72
CA ASP A 156 -6.43 20.53 -10.83
C ASP A 156 -5.21 20.41 -9.90
N LEU A 157 -5.42 19.95 -8.66
CA LEU A 157 -4.31 19.74 -7.71
C LEU A 157 -3.31 18.65 -8.15
N LEU A 158 -3.64 17.78 -9.11
CA LEU A 158 -2.78 16.72 -9.63
C LEU A 158 -2.14 17.05 -10.98
N ARG A 159 -2.41 18.23 -11.55
CA ARG A 159 -1.74 18.68 -12.76
C ARG A 159 -0.25 18.87 -12.51
N SER A 160 0.58 18.56 -13.51
CA SER A 160 2.05 18.59 -13.38
C SER A 160 2.60 19.94 -12.94
N GLU A 161 1.97 21.06 -13.37
CA GLU A 161 2.32 22.43 -12.97
C GLU A 161 2.06 22.72 -11.49
N ASN A 162 1.12 22.02 -10.86
CA ASN A 162 0.77 22.19 -9.44
C ASN A 162 1.57 21.27 -8.52
N ILE A 163 2.35 20.34 -9.10
CA ILE A 163 3.19 19.39 -8.37
C ILE A 163 4.63 19.85 -8.41
N ARG A 164 5.19 20.23 -7.24
CA ARG A 164 6.54 20.80 -7.10
C ARG A 164 7.64 19.84 -7.54
N ASP A 165 7.61 18.62 -7.01
CA ASP A 165 8.64 17.60 -7.19
C ASP A 165 8.09 16.19 -6.99
N THR A 166 8.94 15.18 -7.11
CA THR A 166 8.57 13.77 -6.93
C THR A 166 8.13 13.44 -5.49
N LEU A 167 8.69 14.13 -4.48
CA LEU A 167 8.27 13.94 -3.09
C LEU A 167 6.85 14.47 -2.89
N HIS A 168 6.51 15.63 -3.47
CA HIS A 168 5.15 16.18 -3.39
C HIS A 168 4.14 15.28 -4.11
N ALA A 169 4.48 14.74 -5.30
CA ALA A 169 3.64 13.75 -5.99
C ALA A 169 3.39 12.52 -5.11
N TYR A 170 4.44 12.01 -4.47
CA TYR A 170 4.35 10.87 -3.58
C TYR A 170 3.51 11.16 -2.32
N GLN A 171 3.69 12.32 -1.70
CA GLN A 171 2.89 12.75 -0.55
C GLN A 171 1.40 12.85 -0.91
N LEU A 172 1.07 13.45 -2.07
CA LEU A 172 -0.30 13.52 -2.58
C LEU A 172 -0.88 12.12 -2.84
N ALA A 173 -0.12 11.24 -3.48
CA ALA A 173 -0.55 9.87 -3.74
C ALA A 173 -0.84 9.11 -2.43
N LYS A 174 0.06 9.18 -1.45
CA LYS A 174 -0.11 8.49 -0.16
C LYS A 174 -1.23 9.11 0.69
N ARG A 175 -1.43 10.44 0.64
CA ARG A 175 -2.61 11.09 1.23
C ARG A 175 -3.90 10.61 0.58
N CYS A 176 -3.94 10.57 -0.76
CA CYS A 176 -5.08 10.06 -1.52
C CYS A 176 -5.43 8.62 -1.12
N ASN A 177 -4.42 7.73 -0.99
CA ASN A 177 -4.63 6.33 -0.61
C ASN A 177 -5.36 6.20 0.72
N VAL A 178 -4.95 6.97 1.75
CA VAL A 178 -5.63 6.98 3.05
C VAL A 178 -7.07 7.44 2.92
N LYS A 179 -7.31 8.53 2.19
CA LYS A 179 -8.67 9.08 2.00
C LYS A 179 -9.57 8.16 1.18
N ARG A 180 -9.01 7.53 0.14
CA ARG A 180 -9.76 6.55 -0.66
C ARG A 180 -10.10 5.29 0.11
N VAL A 181 -9.19 4.76 0.91
CA VAL A 181 -9.48 3.62 1.79
C VAL A 181 -10.65 3.93 2.70
N MET A 182 -10.70 5.15 3.29
CA MET A 182 -11.82 5.58 4.11
C MET A 182 -13.13 5.61 3.31
N ALA A 183 -13.14 6.22 2.12
CA ALA A 183 -14.35 6.30 1.29
C ALA A 183 -14.79 4.92 0.74
N GLU A 184 -13.83 4.12 0.24
CA GLU A 184 -14.13 2.80 -0.31
C GLU A 184 -14.59 1.80 0.77
N SER A 185 -14.20 1.98 2.04
CA SER A 185 -14.64 1.10 3.14
C SER A 185 -16.15 1.04 3.28
N VAL A 186 -16.87 2.08 2.88
CA VAL A 186 -18.35 2.11 2.86
C VAL A 186 -18.87 1.10 1.84
N LYS A 187 -18.37 1.14 0.60
CA LYS A 187 -18.78 0.20 -0.46
C LYS A 187 -18.33 -1.24 -0.17
N TRP A 188 -17.14 -1.41 0.41
CA TRP A 188 -16.64 -2.72 0.86
C TRP A 188 -17.56 -3.29 1.97
N GLY A 189 -18.04 -2.43 2.87
CA GLY A 189 -18.99 -2.78 3.93
C GLY A 189 -20.32 -3.31 3.39
N GLU A 190 -20.83 -2.81 2.26
CA GLU A 190 -22.04 -3.33 1.59
C GLU A 190 -21.90 -4.79 1.19
N ARG A 191 -20.68 -5.28 0.96
CA ARG A 191 -20.37 -6.69 0.72
C ARG A 191 -20.02 -7.47 1.98
N GLY A 192 -20.05 -6.83 3.14
CA GLY A 192 -19.59 -7.42 4.40
C GLY A 192 -18.09 -7.63 4.47
N ALA A 193 -17.31 -6.85 3.72
CA ALA A 193 -15.86 -6.89 3.70
C ALA A 193 -15.24 -5.63 4.30
N ARG A 194 -13.94 -5.65 4.60
CA ARG A 194 -13.22 -4.56 5.25
C ARG A 194 -11.98 -4.15 4.47
N VAL A 195 -11.67 -2.86 4.48
CA VAL A 195 -10.42 -2.34 3.89
C VAL A 195 -9.82 -1.28 4.80
N ASN A 196 -8.51 -1.35 5.02
CA ASN A 196 -7.76 -0.42 5.84
C ASN A 196 -6.44 -0.04 5.16
N SER A 197 -5.79 1.00 5.65
CA SER A 197 -4.43 1.34 5.25
C SER A 197 -3.45 1.23 6.42
N ILE A 198 -2.20 1.00 6.07
CA ILE A 198 -1.07 1.11 6.99
C ILE A 198 -0.14 2.16 6.38
N SER A 199 0.28 3.12 7.19
CA SER A 199 1.22 4.18 6.82
C SER A 199 2.56 3.96 7.53
N PRO A 200 3.47 3.15 6.97
CA PRO A 200 4.77 2.90 7.60
C PRO A 200 5.67 4.13 7.52
N GLY A 201 6.58 4.21 8.48
CA GLY A 201 7.79 5.00 8.38
C GLY A 201 8.81 4.36 7.43
N ILE A 202 10.09 4.59 7.71
CA ILE A 202 11.16 3.95 6.96
C ILE A 202 11.31 2.51 7.45
N ILE A 203 11.08 1.56 6.56
CA ILE A 203 11.18 0.13 6.81
C ILE A 203 12.42 -0.42 6.10
N ILE A 204 13.25 -1.18 6.82
CA ILE A 204 14.43 -1.82 6.23
C ILE A 204 14.01 -2.80 5.14
N THR A 205 14.36 -2.45 3.93
CA THR A 205 14.18 -3.23 2.70
C THR A 205 15.43 -3.01 1.83
N PRO A 206 15.68 -3.80 0.80
CA PRO A 206 16.78 -3.54 -0.13
C PRO A 206 16.77 -2.09 -0.64
N LEU A 207 15.60 -1.59 -1.05
CA LEU A 207 15.43 -0.19 -1.48
C LEU A 207 15.82 0.82 -0.39
N ALA A 208 15.34 0.62 0.84
CA ALA A 208 15.66 1.54 1.95
C ALA A 208 17.15 1.50 2.30
N LEU A 209 17.79 0.33 2.21
CA LEU A 209 19.24 0.20 2.42
C LEU A 209 20.04 0.97 1.36
N ASP A 210 19.63 0.92 0.09
CA ASP A 210 20.25 1.70 -0.98
C ASP A 210 20.11 3.21 -0.72
N GLU A 211 18.96 3.67 -0.25
CA GLU A 211 18.72 5.07 0.10
C GLU A 211 19.51 5.51 1.35
N ILE A 212 19.56 4.68 2.39
CA ILE A 212 20.31 4.96 3.64
C ILE A 212 21.83 5.00 3.39
N ASN A 213 22.32 4.19 2.47
CA ASN A 213 23.74 4.14 2.10
C ASN A 213 24.09 5.07 0.92
N GLY A 214 23.08 5.72 0.34
CA GLY A 214 23.22 6.64 -0.79
C GLY A 214 23.36 8.11 -0.36
N PRO A 215 23.26 9.04 -1.32
CA PRO A 215 23.41 10.49 -1.07
C PRO A 215 22.46 11.09 -0.04
N ARG A 216 21.35 10.42 0.26
CA ARG A 216 20.36 10.83 1.29
C ARG A 216 20.58 10.17 2.65
N GLY A 217 21.66 9.40 2.83
CA GLY A 217 21.92 8.63 4.05
C GLY A 217 21.88 9.44 5.33
N ASP A 218 22.48 10.63 5.32
CA ASP A 218 22.50 11.50 6.49
C ASP A 218 21.11 12.06 6.86
N PHE A 219 20.28 12.33 5.85
CA PHE A 219 18.89 12.70 6.08
C PHE A 219 18.12 11.60 6.83
N TYR A 220 18.28 10.34 6.42
CA TYR A 220 17.64 9.20 7.07
C TYR A 220 18.17 8.96 8.49
N LYS A 221 19.50 9.02 8.67
CA LYS A 221 20.13 8.90 9.99
C LYS A 221 19.63 9.98 10.96
N ASN A 222 19.54 11.24 10.50
CA ASN A 222 19.01 12.34 11.28
C ASN A 222 17.53 12.13 11.64
N MET A 223 16.71 11.60 10.69
CA MET A 223 15.31 11.30 10.98
C MET A 223 15.18 10.20 12.03
N PHE A 224 16.02 9.15 11.98
CA PHE A 224 16.02 8.12 13.02
C PHE A 224 16.43 8.67 14.38
N ALA A 225 17.51 9.46 14.43
CA ALA A 225 18.00 10.05 15.67
C ALA A 225 16.96 10.96 16.35
N LYS A 226 16.10 11.62 15.55
CA LYS A 226 15.03 12.49 16.05
C LYS A 226 13.74 11.76 16.37
N SER A 227 13.54 10.55 15.84
CA SER A 227 12.33 9.76 16.12
C SER A 227 12.40 9.11 17.50
N PRO A 228 11.26 9.00 18.22
CA PRO A 228 11.21 8.31 19.52
C PRO A 228 11.75 6.88 19.51
N ALA A 229 11.55 6.14 18.41
CA ALA A 229 12.06 4.78 18.27
C ALA A 229 13.57 4.71 18.03
N GLY A 230 14.21 5.76 17.56
CA GLY A 230 15.67 5.84 17.33
C GLY A 230 16.18 4.93 16.20
N ARG A 231 15.31 4.32 15.40
CA ARG A 231 15.66 3.34 14.37
C ARG A 231 14.63 3.28 13.23
N ALA A 232 15.03 2.66 12.14
CA ALA A 232 14.07 2.19 11.12
C ALA A 232 13.23 1.00 11.65
N GLY A 233 12.05 0.82 11.08
CA GLY A 233 11.22 -0.36 11.31
C GLY A 233 11.61 -1.55 10.44
N MET A 234 11.03 -2.70 10.72
CA MET A 234 11.19 -3.94 9.95
C MET A 234 9.87 -4.33 9.27
N ALA A 235 9.96 -5.08 8.18
CA ALA A 235 8.78 -5.57 7.44
C ALA A 235 7.83 -6.38 8.34
N ASP A 236 8.38 -7.14 9.29
CA ASP A 236 7.60 -7.89 10.27
C ASP A 236 6.78 -7.01 11.24
N GLU A 237 7.24 -5.82 11.56
CA GLU A 237 6.48 -4.86 12.40
C GLU A 237 5.26 -4.33 11.63
N VAL A 238 5.38 -4.12 10.32
CA VAL A 238 4.24 -3.82 9.44
C VAL A 238 3.29 -5.01 9.37
N ALA A 239 3.84 -6.22 9.21
CA ALA A 239 3.06 -7.44 9.11
C ALA A 239 2.25 -7.75 10.39
N ASN A 240 2.74 -7.37 11.59
CA ASN A 240 1.97 -7.50 12.83
C ASN A 240 0.65 -6.70 12.78
N VAL A 241 0.70 -5.48 12.29
CA VAL A 241 -0.50 -4.64 12.14
C VAL A 241 -1.40 -5.19 11.02
N ALA A 242 -0.80 -5.61 9.90
CA ALA A 242 -1.57 -6.20 8.81
C ALA A 242 -2.29 -7.49 9.24
N GLU A 243 -1.67 -8.34 10.05
CA GLU A 243 -2.30 -9.54 10.62
C GLU A 243 -3.54 -9.19 11.45
N LEU A 244 -3.46 -8.17 12.31
CA LEU A 244 -4.62 -7.68 13.06
C LEU A 244 -5.74 -7.25 12.12
N LEU A 245 -5.43 -6.43 11.11
CA LEU A 245 -6.42 -5.84 10.20
C LEU A 245 -7.06 -6.86 9.25
N LEU A 246 -6.32 -7.89 8.86
CA LEU A 246 -6.79 -8.92 7.93
C LEU A 246 -7.50 -10.09 8.63
N SER A 247 -7.30 -10.27 9.93
CA SER A 247 -7.92 -11.32 10.72
C SER A 247 -9.26 -10.91 11.33
N GLU A 248 -9.96 -11.86 11.94
CA GLU A 248 -11.19 -11.63 12.71
C GLU A 248 -10.99 -10.74 13.93
N LYS A 249 -9.76 -10.66 14.46
CA LYS A 249 -9.43 -9.74 15.56
C LYS A 249 -9.66 -8.27 15.19
N GLY A 250 -9.53 -7.94 13.89
CA GLY A 250 -9.82 -6.62 13.35
C GLY A 250 -11.26 -6.45 12.84
N ALA A 251 -12.22 -7.29 13.22
CA ALA A 251 -13.58 -7.28 12.67
C ALA A 251 -14.31 -5.94 12.78
N PHE A 252 -13.98 -5.11 13.78
CA PHE A 252 -14.57 -3.77 13.97
C PHE A 252 -13.70 -2.64 13.41
N ILE A 253 -12.64 -2.95 12.63
CA ILE A 253 -11.71 -1.97 12.07
C ILE A 253 -11.88 -1.96 10.55
N THR A 254 -12.42 -0.86 10.00
CA THR A 254 -12.53 -0.61 8.56
C THR A 254 -12.46 0.88 8.27
N GLY A 255 -11.89 1.26 7.13
CA GLY A 255 -11.67 2.65 6.75
C GLY A 255 -10.61 3.39 7.57
N ALA A 256 -9.86 2.67 8.41
CA ALA A 256 -8.82 3.24 9.27
C ALA A 256 -7.46 3.27 8.58
N ASP A 257 -6.61 4.20 9.03
CA ASP A 257 -5.19 4.24 8.69
C ASP A 257 -4.34 4.07 9.95
N PHE A 258 -3.35 3.20 9.89
CA PHE A 258 -2.43 2.92 10.99
C PHE A 258 -1.05 3.49 10.69
N LEU A 259 -0.74 4.64 11.28
CA LEU A 259 0.59 5.24 11.21
C LEU A 259 1.55 4.47 12.12
N ILE A 260 2.53 3.79 11.54
CA ILE A 260 3.54 2.98 12.24
C ILE A 260 4.95 3.39 11.79
N ASP A 261 5.43 4.49 12.33
CA ASP A 261 6.66 5.16 11.88
C ASP A 261 7.70 5.41 12.99
N GLY A 262 7.55 4.74 14.13
CA GLY A 262 8.43 4.93 15.27
C GLY A 262 8.37 6.34 15.88
N GLY A 263 7.30 7.09 15.61
CA GLY A 263 7.11 8.46 16.10
C GLY A 263 7.81 9.52 15.24
N ALA A 264 8.32 9.16 14.04
CA ALA A 264 9.02 10.09 13.18
C ALA A 264 8.13 11.25 12.68
N THR A 265 6.84 11.00 12.44
CA THR A 265 5.88 12.07 12.09
C THR A 265 5.56 12.97 13.30
N ALA A 266 5.46 12.40 14.50
CA ALA A 266 5.29 13.19 15.72
C ALA A 266 6.51 14.09 15.96
N ALA A 267 7.71 13.55 15.80
CA ALA A 267 8.96 14.35 15.90
C ALA A 267 9.04 15.44 14.82
N TYR A 268 8.55 15.18 13.61
CA TYR A 268 8.49 16.17 12.53
C TYR A 268 7.63 17.38 12.91
N PHE A 269 6.46 17.19 13.53
CA PHE A 269 5.56 18.29 13.88
C PHE A 269 5.85 18.92 15.25
N TYR A 270 6.33 18.15 16.21
CA TYR A 270 6.41 18.56 17.62
C TYR A 270 7.79 18.41 18.25
N GLY A 271 8.81 18.03 17.46
CA GLY A 271 10.19 17.91 17.94
C GLY A 271 10.76 19.27 18.35
N GLN A 272 11.83 19.24 19.18
CA GLN A 272 12.41 20.46 19.78
C GLN A 272 12.92 21.47 18.78
N ASP A 273 13.35 21.01 17.59
CA ASP A 273 13.88 21.89 16.52
C ASP A 273 12.76 22.67 15.76
N ASN A 274 11.50 22.41 16.06
CA ASN A 274 10.34 23.04 15.41
C ASN A 274 9.56 23.98 16.38
N ARG A 275 10.17 24.33 17.51
CA ARG A 275 9.60 25.30 18.48
C ARG A 275 10.16 26.70 18.28
#